data_39eaa848072b457fd8e3d154cbb7dc52
#
_entry.id   39eaa848072b457fd8e3d154cbb7dc52
#
_cell.length_a   1.000
_cell.length_b   1.000
_cell.length_c   1.000
_cell.angle_alpha   90.00
_cell.angle_beta   90.00
_cell.angle_gamma   90.00
#
_symmetry.space_group_name_H-M   'P 1'
#
loop_
_entity.id
_entity.type
_entity.pdbx_description
1 polymer ?
#
loop_
_entity_poly.entity_id
_entity_poly.type
_entity_poly.pdbx_seq_one_letter_code
_entity_poly.pdbx_strand_id
1 'polypeptide(L)'
;MLIHNVAERNEAAKRRMRALLYFLKEETFSDFRTLKKVVGYKGKHNHAMYNLLNKAVAMGLLNKHEYPVLTGKKSLWGINMQGLAMVVSANDKVFPTYFEPGKLRHWTLEHRLLNQRVRIALEEKGGTGWLNGDRGEFIARYTGVRHRPDGIITLSSGAIVAVETERTMKTRARYISIINSHLTASDSGRWHYAMYVMPDDKTKESLVRLFDSIRTVMRNNVPVPFDAKNREMFLFRTLDELENSVSDKQVSPSSSADGDDGRESHV
;
A
#
# COMPACT_ATOMS: atom_id res chain seq x y z
N MET A 1 -7.39 -26.41 -12.71
CA MET A 1 -7.01 -26.71 -14.10
C MET A 1 -5.60 -27.23 -14.11
N LEU A 2 -5.38 -28.46 -14.54
CA LEU A 2 -4.05 -29.07 -14.66
C LEU A 2 -3.42 -28.61 -15.99
N ILE A 3 -2.24 -27.99 -15.93
CA ILE A 3 -1.52 -27.60 -17.13
C ILE A 3 -0.81 -28.85 -17.66
N HIS A 4 -1.29 -29.40 -18.77
CA HIS A 4 -0.78 -30.64 -19.37
C HIS A 4 0.50 -30.46 -20.20
N ASN A 5 0.73 -29.24 -20.72
CA ASN A 5 1.89 -28.95 -21.57
C ASN A 5 3.10 -28.51 -20.74
N VAL A 6 4.27 -29.11 -20.99
CA VAL A 6 5.55 -28.79 -20.32
C VAL A 6 5.96 -27.33 -20.58
N ALA A 7 5.77 -26.84 -21.81
CA ALA A 7 6.09 -25.46 -22.16
C ALA A 7 5.24 -24.45 -21.37
N GLU A 8 3.93 -24.70 -21.24
CA GLU A 8 3.03 -23.84 -20.46
C GLU A 8 3.38 -23.85 -18.97
N ARG A 9 3.79 -25.02 -18.41
CA ARG A 9 4.26 -25.12 -17.02
C ARG A 9 5.50 -24.28 -16.80
N ASN A 10 6.46 -24.33 -17.74
CA ASN A 10 7.68 -23.55 -17.66
C ASN A 10 7.41 -22.05 -17.74
N GLU A 11 6.54 -21.61 -18.65
CA GLU A 11 6.15 -20.21 -18.76
C GLU A 11 5.38 -19.72 -17.51
N ALA A 12 4.50 -20.54 -16.95
CA ALA A 12 3.82 -20.24 -15.70
C ALA A 12 4.83 -20.11 -14.52
N ALA A 13 5.83 -20.97 -14.47
CA ALA A 13 6.90 -20.89 -13.46
C ALA A 13 7.73 -19.61 -13.62
N LYS A 14 8.09 -19.24 -14.85
CA LYS A 14 8.80 -17.97 -15.15
C LYS A 14 7.98 -16.76 -14.75
N ARG A 15 6.68 -16.71 -15.10
CA ARG A 15 5.78 -15.61 -14.70
C ARG A 15 5.71 -15.46 -13.19
N ARG A 16 5.57 -16.56 -12.44
CA ARG A 16 5.54 -16.54 -10.97
C ARG A 16 6.86 -16.07 -10.37
N MET A 17 7.99 -16.52 -10.90
CA MET A 17 9.31 -16.05 -10.46
C MET A 17 9.45 -14.54 -10.69
N ARG A 18 9.04 -14.04 -11.86
CA ARG A 18 9.02 -12.60 -12.13
C ARG A 18 8.14 -11.84 -11.16
N ALA A 19 6.89 -12.26 -10.95
CA ALA A 19 5.98 -11.62 -10.01
C ALA A 19 6.57 -11.55 -8.60
N LEU A 20 7.19 -12.64 -8.13
CA LEU A 20 7.89 -12.71 -6.85
C LEU A 20 9.01 -11.66 -6.76
N LEU A 21 9.89 -11.60 -7.75
CA LEU A 21 11.05 -10.70 -7.74
C LEU A 21 10.62 -9.23 -7.89
N TYR A 22 9.63 -8.91 -8.77
CA TYR A 22 9.11 -7.56 -8.90
C TYR A 22 8.46 -7.07 -7.62
N PHE A 23 7.65 -7.89 -6.96
CA PHE A 23 7.09 -7.54 -5.67
C PHE A 23 8.16 -7.28 -4.63
N LEU A 24 9.16 -8.15 -4.53
CA LEU A 24 10.25 -8.00 -3.57
C LEU A 24 11.22 -6.86 -3.93
N LYS A 25 11.32 -6.45 -5.20
CA LYS A 25 12.02 -5.22 -5.58
C LYS A 25 11.38 -4.01 -4.90
N GLU A 26 10.05 -3.96 -4.87
CA GLU A 26 9.30 -2.86 -4.23
C GLU A 26 9.24 -2.99 -2.71
N GLU A 27 9.09 -4.20 -2.18
CA GLU A 27 8.86 -4.44 -0.75
C GLU A 27 10.12 -4.82 0.03
N THR A 28 11.19 -5.21 -0.67
CA THR A 28 12.48 -5.68 -0.12
C THR A 28 12.39 -7.10 0.46
N PHE A 29 11.40 -7.39 1.30
CA PHE A 29 11.15 -8.71 1.89
C PHE A 29 9.66 -8.91 2.16
N SER A 30 9.26 -10.17 2.37
CA SER A 30 7.90 -10.52 2.76
C SER A 30 7.82 -11.88 3.45
N ASP A 31 6.65 -12.22 3.98
CA ASP A 31 6.36 -13.53 4.56
C ASP A 31 5.75 -14.50 3.52
N PHE A 32 5.69 -15.77 3.90
CA PHE A 32 5.15 -16.84 3.05
C PHE A 32 3.71 -16.57 2.58
N ARG A 33 2.83 -16.13 3.50
CA ARG A 33 1.41 -15.93 3.21
C ARG A 33 1.20 -14.85 2.15
N THR A 34 1.90 -13.74 2.31
CA THR A 34 1.87 -12.60 1.39
C THR A 34 2.41 -13.00 0.02
N LEU A 35 3.59 -13.63 -0.02
CA LEU A 35 4.21 -14.07 -1.28
C LEU A 35 3.36 -15.11 -2.02
N LYS A 36 2.67 -16.01 -1.30
CA LYS A 36 1.74 -16.97 -1.90
C LYS A 36 0.59 -16.28 -2.64
N LYS A 37 0.03 -15.19 -2.07
CA LYS A 37 -0.98 -14.36 -2.74
C LYS A 37 -0.41 -13.69 -3.99
N VAL A 38 0.75 -13.05 -3.90
CA VAL A 38 1.43 -12.35 -5.01
C VAL A 38 1.62 -13.25 -6.23
N VAL A 39 2.07 -14.49 -6.03
CA VAL A 39 2.31 -15.42 -7.15
C VAL A 39 1.05 -16.16 -7.61
N GLY A 40 -0.10 -15.90 -6.99
CA GLY A 40 -1.39 -16.44 -7.40
C GLY A 40 -1.61 -17.93 -7.06
N TYR A 41 -0.94 -18.47 -6.06
CA TYR A 41 -1.20 -19.83 -5.59
C TYR A 41 -2.44 -19.89 -4.68
N LYS A 42 -3.57 -20.33 -5.24
CA LYS A 42 -4.86 -20.44 -4.52
C LYS A 42 -5.07 -21.77 -3.80
N GLY A 43 -4.31 -22.81 -4.08
CA GLY A 43 -4.46 -24.16 -3.53
C GLY A 43 -4.17 -24.24 -2.02
N LYS A 44 -4.81 -25.22 -1.35
CA LYS A 44 -4.55 -25.52 0.07
C LYS A 44 -3.11 -26.00 0.32
N HIS A 45 -2.52 -26.71 -0.64
CA HIS A 45 -1.16 -27.25 -0.52
C HIS A 45 -0.09 -26.18 -0.77
N ASN A 46 0.89 -26.13 0.11
CA ASN A 46 1.95 -25.11 0.09
C ASN A 46 3.21 -25.56 -0.68
N HIS A 47 3.28 -26.85 -1.10
CA HIS A 47 4.48 -27.43 -1.68
C HIS A 47 5.02 -26.66 -2.90
N ALA A 48 4.13 -26.30 -3.84
CA ALA A 48 4.53 -25.56 -5.03
C ALA A 48 5.12 -24.17 -4.70
N MET A 49 4.61 -23.53 -3.65
CA MET A 49 5.14 -22.24 -3.19
C MET A 49 6.51 -22.40 -2.53
N TYR A 50 6.68 -23.42 -1.66
CA TYR A 50 8.00 -23.71 -1.08
C TYR A 50 9.02 -24.07 -2.15
N ASN A 51 8.65 -24.86 -3.17
CA ASN A 51 9.54 -25.17 -4.28
C ASN A 51 9.98 -23.92 -5.05
N LEU A 52 9.06 -22.97 -5.30
CA LEU A 52 9.39 -21.70 -5.94
C LEU A 52 10.39 -20.89 -5.10
N LEU A 53 10.12 -20.75 -3.79
CA LEU A 53 10.98 -20.00 -2.87
C LEU A 53 12.36 -20.66 -2.72
N ASN A 54 12.41 -21.97 -2.52
CA ASN A 54 13.66 -22.73 -2.42
C ASN A 54 14.47 -22.64 -3.70
N LYS A 55 13.82 -22.71 -4.87
CA LYS A 55 14.48 -22.51 -6.16
C LYS A 55 15.07 -21.10 -6.27
N ALA A 56 14.32 -20.06 -5.88
CA ALA A 56 14.82 -18.68 -5.90
C ALA A 56 16.02 -18.48 -4.96
N VAL A 57 16.02 -19.12 -3.79
CA VAL A 57 17.15 -19.11 -2.85
C VAL A 57 18.33 -19.87 -3.43
N ALA A 58 18.13 -21.09 -3.98
CA ALA A 58 19.19 -21.89 -4.60
C ALA A 58 19.83 -21.20 -5.82
N MET A 59 19.06 -20.40 -6.57
CA MET A 59 19.57 -19.57 -7.67
C MET A 59 20.30 -18.30 -7.18
N GLY A 60 20.41 -18.08 -5.87
CA GLY A 60 21.04 -16.90 -5.30
C GLY A 60 20.26 -15.59 -5.52
N LEU A 61 18.94 -15.64 -5.76
CA LEU A 61 18.11 -14.46 -6.01
C LEU A 61 17.49 -13.90 -4.74
N LEU A 62 17.25 -14.77 -3.76
CA LEU A 62 16.63 -14.43 -2.48
C LEU A 62 17.46 -14.94 -1.30
N ASN A 63 17.35 -14.24 -0.18
CA ASN A 63 17.80 -14.72 1.12
C ASN A 63 16.56 -15.12 1.95
N LYS A 64 16.61 -16.32 2.59
CA LYS A 64 15.66 -16.71 3.63
C LYS A 64 16.22 -16.31 4.98
N HIS A 65 15.39 -15.72 5.85
CA HIS A 65 15.76 -15.36 7.21
C HIS A 65 14.66 -15.77 8.19
N GLU A 66 15.06 -16.37 9.31
CA GLU A 66 14.17 -16.74 10.41
C GLU A 66 14.21 -15.64 11.46
N TYR A 67 13.16 -14.81 11.50
CA TYR A 67 13.06 -13.70 12.43
C TYR A 67 12.40 -14.16 13.74
N PRO A 68 13.03 -13.94 14.91
CA PRO A 68 12.43 -14.31 16.20
C PRO A 68 11.22 -13.43 16.51
N VAL A 69 10.11 -14.05 16.90
CA VAL A 69 8.88 -13.43 17.37
C VAL A 69 8.43 -14.08 18.68
N LEU A 70 7.50 -13.45 19.42
CA LEU A 70 7.05 -13.96 20.72
C LEU A 70 6.55 -15.41 20.67
N THR A 71 5.94 -15.84 19.57
CA THR A 71 5.37 -17.19 19.39
C THR A 71 6.31 -18.15 18.64
N GLY A 72 7.62 -17.84 18.54
CA GLY A 72 8.58 -18.68 17.84
C GLY A 72 9.39 -17.93 16.78
N LYS A 73 9.36 -18.40 15.53
CA LYS A 73 10.11 -17.80 14.41
C LYS A 73 9.17 -17.54 13.23
N LYS A 74 9.37 -16.39 12.58
CA LYS A 74 8.69 -16.01 11.34
C LYS A 74 9.69 -16.12 10.19
N SER A 75 9.42 -16.98 9.21
CA SER A 75 10.24 -17.06 7.99
C SER A 75 9.96 -15.86 7.09
N LEU A 76 11.00 -15.18 6.68
CA LEU A 76 10.98 -14.08 5.72
C LEU A 76 11.84 -14.41 4.52
N TRP A 77 11.41 -13.99 3.34
CA TRP A 77 12.20 -14.05 2.10
C TRP A 77 12.39 -12.63 1.59
N GLY A 78 13.63 -12.30 1.31
CA GLY A 78 13.96 -10.98 0.81
C GLY A 78 14.87 -11.04 -0.41
N ILE A 79 14.71 -10.05 -1.28
CA ILE A 79 15.51 -9.93 -2.49
C ILE A 79 16.93 -9.50 -2.13
N ASN A 80 17.93 -10.16 -2.73
CA ASN A 80 19.32 -9.76 -2.61
C ASN A 80 19.80 -8.98 -3.85
N MET A 81 21.06 -8.59 -3.88
CA MET A 81 21.64 -7.83 -4.98
C MET A 81 21.51 -8.53 -6.33
N GLN A 82 21.72 -9.85 -6.38
CA GLN A 82 21.60 -10.62 -7.61
C GLN A 82 20.14 -10.71 -8.09
N GLY A 83 19.19 -10.89 -7.17
CA GLY A 83 17.77 -10.86 -7.48
C GLY A 83 17.32 -9.49 -7.99
N LEU A 84 17.84 -8.38 -7.42
CA LEU A 84 17.60 -7.03 -7.92
C LEU A 84 18.11 -6.84 -9.34
N ALA A 85 19.32 -7.30 -9.64
CA ALA A 85 19.90 -7.21 -10.99
C ALA A 85 19.03 -7.88 -12.07
N MET A 86 18.22 -8.88 -11.71
CA MET A 86 17.28 -9.55 -12.64
C MET A 86 16.03 -8.73 -12.97
N VAL A 87 15.68 -7.71 -12.16
CA VAL A 87 14.40 -6.98 -12.27
C VAL A 87 14.54 -5.47 -12.28
N VAL A 88 15.72 -4.92 -12.04
CA VAL A 88 16.02 -3.50 -12.22
C VAL A 88 15.94 -3.16 -13.70
N SER A 89 15.35 -2.02 -14.01
CA SER A 89 15.19 -1.50 -15.36
C SER A 89 15.69 -0.05 -15.45
N ALA A 90 15.89 0.44 -16.68
CA ALA A 90 16.26 1.83 -16.93
C ALA A 90 15.20 2.85 -16.44
N ASN A 91 13.98 2.40 -16.17
CA ASN A 91 12.90 3.23 -15.65
C ASN A 91 12.97 3.42 -14.12
N ASP A 92 13.79 2.65 -13.42
CA ASP A 92 13.99 2.80 -11.97
C ASP A 92 14.87 4.02 -11.71
N LYS A 93 14.26 5.16 -11.37
CA LYS A 93 14.97 6.42 -11.11
C LYS A 93 15.90 6.37 -9.90
N VAL A 94 15.60 5.49 -8.95
CA VAL A 94 16.39 5.25 -7.75
C VAL A 94 16.66 3.77 -7.65
N PHE A 95 17.92 3.38 -7.44
CA PHE A 95 18.28 1.97 -7.30
C PHE A 95 17.59 1.37 -6.07
N PRO A 96 16.81 0.25 -6.23
CA PRO A 96 16.06 -0.33 -5.13
C PRO A 96 16.98 -0.90 -4.05
N THR A 97 16.51 -0.93 -2.82
CA THR A 97 17.25 -1.52 -1.69
C THR A 97 17.07 -3.03 -1.66
N TYR A 98 18.12 -3.76 -1.29
CA TYR A 98 18.07 -5.21 -1.06
C TYR A 98 17.79 -5.53 0.42
N PHE A 99 17.50 -6.80 0.67
CA PHE A 99 17.15 -7.29 2.00
C PHE A 99 18.38 -7.45 2.89
N GLU A 100 18.37 -6.72 4.00
CA GLU A 100 19.39 -6.78 5.06
C GLU A 100 18.71 -7.18 6.38
N PRO A 101 18.77 -8.46 6.80
CA PRO A 101 18.12 -8.94 8.01
C PRO A 101 18.50 -8.16 9.28
N GLY A 102 19.77 -7.75 9.40
CA GLY A 102 20.26 -6.98 10.54
C GLY A 102 19.63 -5.59 10.73
N LYS A 103 18.98 -5.05 9.68
CA LYS A 103 18.28 -3.77 9.74
C LYS A 103 16.80 -3.93 10.13
N LEU A 104 16.28 -5.14 10.26
CA LEU A 104 14.91 -5.37 10.71
C LEU A 104 14.71 -4.94 12.16
N ARG A 105 13.56 -4.29 12.42
CA ARG A 105 13.09 -3.96 13.76
C ARG A 105 11.71 -4.54 13.97
N HIS A 106 11.43 -5.08 15.12
CA HIS A 106 10.17 -5.77 15.43
C HIS A 106 8.94 -4.90 15.15
N TRP A 107 8.95 -3.65 15.59
CA TRP A 107 7.80 -2.75 15.40
C TRP A 107 7.56 -2.36 13.92
N THR A 108 8.63 -2.31 13.09
CA THR A 108 8.50 -2.01 11.67
C THR A 108 8.15 -3.25 10.85
N LEU A 109 8.55 -4.43 11.27
CA LEU A 109 8.29 -5.69 10.57
C LEU A 109 6.79 -5.93 10.39
N GLU A 110 6.04 -5.96 11.50
CA GLU A 110 4.61 -6.23 11.45
C GLU A 110 3.83 -5.12 10.72
N HIS A 111 4.26 -3.87 10.84
CA HIS A 111 3.69 -2.76 10.09
C HIS A 111 3.91 -2.94 8.59
N ARG A 112 5.13 -3.25 8.15
CA ARG A 112 5.44 -3.47 6.73
C ARG A 112 4.67 -4.67 6.15
N LEU A 113 4.57 -5.77 6.88
CA LEU A 113 3.80 -6.94 6.43
C LEU A 113 2.30 -6.62 6.33
N LEU A 114 1.75 -5.83 7.24
CA LEU A 114 0.36 -5.38 7.16
C LEU A 114 0.15 -4.46 5.96
N ASN A 115 1.06 -3.49 5.74
CA ASN A 115 1.01 -2.60 4.58
C ASN A 115 1.05 -3.35 3.24
N GLN A 116 1.88 -4.39 3.12
CA GLN A 116 1.91 -5.28 1.96
C GLN A 116 0.57 -5.99 1.73
N ARG A 117 -0.10 -6.45 2.79
CA ARG A 117 -1.42 -7.08 2.69
C ARG A 117 -2.49 -6.08 2.22
N VAL A 118 -2.45 -4.85 2.71
CA VAL A 118 -3.32 -3.75 2.27
C VAL A 118 -3.10 -3.46 0.79
N ARG A 119 -1.85 -3.33 0.36
CA ARG A 119 -1.47 -3.18 -1.04
C ARG A 119 -2.10 -4.26 -1.92
N ILE A 120 -1.88 -5.53 -1.58
CA ILE A 120 -2.39 -6.67 -2.36
C ILE A 120 -3.93 -6.63 -2.41
N ALA A 121 -4.60 -6.36 -1.29
CA ALA A 121 -6.05 -6.28 -1.24
C ALA A 121 -6.62 -5.18 -2.15
N LEU A 122 -5.95 -4.04 -2.22
CA LEU A 122 -6.32 -2.94 -3.11
C LEU A 122 -5.99 -3.25 -4.59
N GLU A 123 -4.84 -3.87 -4.88
CA GLU A 123 -4.46 -4.31 -6.23
C GLU A 123 -5.41 -5.40 -6.76
N GLU A 124 -5.85 -6.35 -5.92
CA GLU A 124 -6.85 -7.38 -6.27
C GLU A 124 -8.22 -6.78 -6.64
N LYS A 125 -8.51 -5.54 -6.20
CA LYS A 125 -9.72 -4.77 -6.56
C LYS A 125 -9.52 -3.81 -7.74
N GLY A 126 -8.42 -3.97 -8.46
CA GLY A 126 -8.11 -3.18 -9.65
C GLY A 126 -7.35 -1.88 -9.35
N GLY A 127 -6.86 -1.70 -8.14
CA GLY A 127 -5.93 -0.63 -7.83
C GLY A 127 -4.60 -0.82 -8.58
N THR A 128 -3.99 0.28 -9.00
CA THR A 128 -2.74 0.29 -9.76
C THR A 128 -1.77 1.35 -9.28
N GLY A 129 -0.49 1.22 -9.63
CA GLY A 129 0.51 2.25 -9.36
C GLY A 129 0.84 2.42 -7.87
N TRP A 130 0.83 1.32 -7.09
CA TRP A 130 1.26 1.38 -5.70
C TRP A 130 2.67 1.97 -5.57
N LEU A 131 2.81 2.94 -4.68
CA LEU A 131 4.08 3.58 -4.35
C LEU A 131 4.22 3.68 -2.84
N ASN A 132 5.21 2.99 -2.28
CA ASN A 132 5.51 3.06 -0.85
C ASN A 132 6.04 4.45 -0.45
N GLY A 133 5.51 5.02 0.63
CA GLY A 133 5.90 6.34 1.13
C GLY A 133 7.34 6.43 1.66
N ASP A 134 7.96 5.31 2.01
CA ASP A 134 9.35 5.23 2.48
C ASP A 134 10.38 5.13 1.33
N ARG A 135 9.93 5.07 0.08
CA ARG A 135 10.82 4.93 -1.09
C ARG A 135 11.31 6.27 -1.61
N GLY A 136 12.54 6.24 -2.13
CA GLY A 136 13.15 7.42 -2.75
C GLY A 136 12.34 7.97 -3.91
N GLU A 137 11.62 7.13 -4.65
CA GLU A 137 10.73 7.53 -5.73
C GLU A 137 9.56 8.38 -5.20
N PHE A 138 8.97 8.03 -4.04
CA PHE A 138 7.94 8.84 -3.40
C PHE A 138 8.50 10.23 -3.04
N ILE A 139 9.67 10.28 -2.42
CA ILE A 139 10.31 11.54 -2.02
C ILE A 139 10.58 12.43 -3.23
N ALA A 140 11.03 11.84 -4.33
CA ALA A 140 11.31 12.57 -5.58
C ALA A 140 10.03 13.09 -6.25
N ARG A 141 8.92 12.31 -6.20
CA ARG A 141 7.64 12.65 -6.85
C ARG A 141 6.79 13.61 -6.02
N TYR A 142 6.81 13.47 -4.69
CA TYR A 142 5.96 14.21 -3.75
C TYR A 142 6.77 15.12 -2.81
N THR A 143 7.62 15.95 -3.41
CA THR A 143 8.41 16.93 -2.65
C THR A 143 7.50 17.88 -1.86
N GLY A 144 7.90 18.24 -0.64
CA GLY A 144 7.19 19.18 0.23
C GLY A 144 6.00 18.58 1.00
N VAL A 145 5.70 17.30 0.85
CA VAL A 145 4.72 16.61 1.70
C VAL A 145 5.30 16.42 3.09
N ARG A 146 4.66 17.02 4.11
CA ARG A 146 5.15 16.99 5.51
C ARG A 146 4.99 15.63 6.17
N HIS A 147 3.86 14.97 5.94
CA HIS A 147 3.60 13.60 6.41
C HIS A 147 3.55 12.67 5.21
N ARG A 148 4.41 11.67 5.21
CA ARG A 148 4.45 10.64 4.18
C ARG A 148 3.47 9.53 4.54
N PRO A 149 2.48 9.23 3.69
CA PRO A 149 1.62 8.06 3.89
C PRO A 149 2.41 6.75 3.76
N ASP A 150 1.87 5.66 4.23
CA ASP A 150 2.48 4.33 4.09
C ASP A 150 2.52 3.87 2.63
N GLY A 151 1.56 4.34 1.82
CA GLY A 151 1.53 4.11 0.38
C GLY A 151 0.58 5.05 -0.36
N ILE A 152 0.72 5.09 -1.68
CA ILE A 152 -0.24 5.75 -2.58
C ILE A 152 -0.65 4.74 -3.64
N ILE A 153 -1.93 4.76 -4.01
CA ILE A 153 -2.49 3.89 -5.05
C ILE A 153 -3.54 4.65 -5.86
N THR A 154 -3.67 4.31 -7.13
CA THR A 154 -4.79 4.74 -7.97
C THR A 154 -5.84 3.64 -7.99
N LEU A 155 -7.05 3.92 -7.51
CA LEU A 155 -8.17 2.98 -7.52
C LEU A 155 -8.72 2.78 -8.95
N SER A 156 -9.55 1.76 -9.15
CA SER A 156 -10.20 1.48 -10.44
C SER A 156 -11.11 2.63 -10.92
N SER A 157 -11.58 3.49 -10.02
CA SER A 157 -12.31 4.72 -10.33
C SER A 157 -11.45 5.87 -10.87
N GLY A 158 -10.11 5.71 -10.89
CA GLY A 158 -9.16 6.78 -11.18
C GLY A 158 -8.80 7.66 -9.98
N ALA A 159 -9.43 7.47 -8.84
CA ALA A 159 -9.12 8.23 -7.64
C ALA A 159 -7.74 7.85 -7.09
N ILE A 160 -6.90 8.85 -6.79
CA ILE A 160 -5.61 8.66 -6.12
C ILE A 160 -5.86 8.69 -4.61
N VAL A 161 -5.39 7.67 -3.91
CA VAL A 161 -5.60 7.50 -2.47
C VAL A 161 -4.27 7.37 -1.74
N ALA A 162 -4.07 8.20 -0.72
CA ALA A 162 -3.02 8.02 0.27
C ALA A 162 -3.48 6.97 1.29
N VAL A 163 -2.66 5.97 1.55
CA VAL A 163 -2.98 4.85 2.46
C VAL A 163 -2.17 4.99 3.74
N GLU A 164 -2.86 4.92 4.88
CA GLU A 164 -2.32 4.90 6.23
C GLU A 164 -2.66 3.56 6.90
N THR A 165 -1.67 2.77 7.19
CA THR A 165 -1.83 1.47 7.88
C THR A 165 -1.67 1.66 9.38
N GLU A 166 -2.76 1.65 10.12
CA GLU A 166 -2.76 2.02 11.55
C GLU A 166 -2.88 0.78 12.45
N ARG A 167 -1.79 0.39 13.09
CA ARG A 167 -1.76 -0.76 14.00
C ARG A 167 -2.07 -0.39 15.45
N THR A 168 -1.72 0.83 15.84
CA THR A 168 -1.89 1.35 17.19
C THR A 168 -2.30 2.79 17.13
N MET A 169 -3.21 3.19 18.02
CA MET A 169 -3.68 4.58 18.09
C MET A 169 -2.55 5.53 18.45
N LYS A 170 -2.44 6.61 17.67
CA LYS A 170 -1.57 7.76 17.97
C LYS A 170 -2.30 8.77 18.87
N THR A 171 -1.60 9.77 19.37
CA THR A 171 -2.21 10.88 20.09
C THR A 171 -3.10 11.74 19.19
N ARG A 172 -4.13 12.38 19.76
CA ARG A 172 -5.01 13.30 19.05
C ARG A 172 -4.23 14.40 18.33
N ALA A 173 -3.24 15.00 18.97
CA ALA A 173 -2.40 16.04 18.38
C ALA A 173 -1.64 15.52 17.14
N ARG A 174 -1.15 14.29 17.19
CA ARG A 174 -0.48 13.65 16.05
C ARG A 174 -1.43 13.44 14.87
N TYR A 175 -2.67 12.97 15.12
CA TYR A 175 -3.68 12.85 14.06
C TYR A 175 -4.05 14.20 13.45
N ILE A 176 -4.24 15.24 14.24
CA ILE A 176 -4.49 16.60 13.71
C ILE A 176 -3.35 17.03 12.77
N SER A 177 -2.10 16.80 13.14
CA SER A 177 -0.95 17.10 12.28
C SER A 177 -0.96 16.31 10.96
N ILE A 178 -1.34 15.03 11.00
CA ILE A 178 -1.46 14.17 9.82
C ILE A 178 -2.62 14.62 8.93
N ILE A 179 -3.79 14.89 9.52
CA ILE A 179 -4.96 15.43 8.82
C ILE A 179 -4.60 16.73 8.08
N ASN A 180 -3.94 17.66 8.76
CA ASN A 180 -3.49 18.92 8.15
C ASN A 180 -2.61 18.68 6.91
N SER A 181 -1.69 17.70 7.01
CA SER A 181 -0.82 17.35 5.88
C SER A 181 -1.60 16.73 4.71
N HIS A 182 -2.59 15.86 4.98
CA HIS A 182 -3.41 15.27 3.93
C HIS A 182 -4.31 16.31 3.25
N LEU A 183 -4.91 17.22 4.00
CA LEU A 183 -5.71 18.32 3.44
C LEU A 183 -4.86 19.22 2.53
N THR A 184 -3.68 19.62 2.99
CA THR A 184 -2.75 20.42 2.18
C THR A 184 -2.31 19.69 0.91
N ALA A 185 -2.05 18.39 1.00
CA ALA A 185 -1.65 17.59 -0.16
C ALA A 185 -2.80 17.40 -1.16
N SER A 186 -4.04 17.25 -0.67
CA SER A 186 -5.23 17.21 -1.52
C SER A 186 -5.46 18.53 -2.25
N ASP A 187 -5.33 19.67 -1.57
CA ASP A 187 -5.41 21.01 -2.18
C ASP A 187 -4.38 21.22 -3.29
N SER A 188 -3.24 20.55 -3.16
CA SER A 188 -2.16 20.56 -4.17
C SER A 188 -2.37 19.50 -5.27
N GLY A 189 -3.54 18.86 -5.34
CA GLY A 189 -3.87 17.84 -6.34
C GLY A 189 -3.05 16.55 -6.25
N ARG A 190 -2.46 16.25 -5.08
CA ARG A 190 -1.59 15.09 -4.91
C ARG A 190 -2.36 13.78 -4.77
N TRP A 191 -3.45 13.80 -4.00
CA TRP A 191 -4.40 12.71 -3.85
C TRP A 191 -5.78 13.24 -3.47
N HIS A 192 -6.80 12.43 -3.74
CA HIS A 192 -8.20 12.79 -3.50
C HIS A 192 -8.65 12.39 -2.08
N TYR A 193 -8.16 11.27 -1.58
CA TYR A 193 -8.58 10.68 -0.31
C TYR A 193 -7.39 10.19 0.50
N ALA A 194 -7.56 10.13 1.83
CA ALA A 194 -6.68 9.43 2.75
C ALA A 194 -7.44 8.25 3.37
N MET A 195 -7.01 7.02 3.09
CA MET A 195 -7.62 5.79 3.59
C MET A 195 -6.83 5.24 4.76
N TYR A 196 -7.46 5.19 5.92
CA TYR A 196 -6.91 4.51 7.10
C TYR A 196 -7.35 3.05 7.10
N VAL A 197 -6.38 2.13 7.22
CA VAL A 197 -6.63 0.69 7.29
C VAL A 197 -6.18 0.16 8.64
N MET A 198 -7.12 -0.38 9.39
CA MET A 198 -6.95 -0.90 10.74
C MET A 198 -6.99 -2.44 10.77
N PRO A 199 -6.39 -3.09 11.80
CA PRO A 199 -6.42 -4.54 11.92
C PRO A 199 -7.80 -5.08 12.30
N ASP A 200 -8.64 -4.29 12.99
CA ASP A 200 -9.93 -4.72 13.53
C ASP A 200 -10.94 -3.56 13.65
N ASP A 201 -12.22 -3.93 13.85
CA ASP A 201 -13.33 -2.96 13.95
C ASP A 201 -13.23 -2.08 15.19
N LYS A 202 -12.75 -2.60 16.33
CA LYS A 202 -12.60 -1.82 17.55
C LYS A 202 -11.64 -0.64 17.36
N THR A 203 -10.52 -0.89 16.70
CA THR A 203 -9.54 0.14 16.36
C THR A 203 -10.13 1.12 15.36
N LYS A 204 -10.85 0.65 14.33
CA LYS A 204 -11.54 1.48 13.34
C LYS A 204 -12.55 2.43 14.00
N GLU A 205 -13.46 1.90 14.82
CA GLU A 205 -14.45 2.72 15.53
C GLU A 205 -13.82 3.76 16.45
N SER A 206 -12.72 3.38 17.15
CA SER A 206 -12.01 4.29 18.02
C SER A 206 -11.38 5.44 17.24
N LEU A 207 -10.83 5.16 16.07
CA LEU A 207 -10.24 6.18 15.20
C LEU A 207 -11.33 7.07 14.58
N VAL A 208 -12.45 6.51 14.14
CA VAL A 208 -13.60 7.26 13.64
C VAL A 208 -14.11 8.23 14.69
N ARG A 209 -14.37 7.76 15.93
CA ARG A 209 -14.81 8.64 17.05
C ARG A 209 -13.81 9.75 17.33
N LEU A 210 -12.49 9.45 17.26
CA LEU A 210 -11.46 10.46 17.45
C LEU A 210 -11.56 11.55 16.35
N PHE A 211 -11.67 11.16 15.08
CA PHE A 211 -11.80 12.10 13.97
C PHE A 211 -13.06 12.94 14.11
N ASP A 212 -14.19 12.34 14.46
CA ASP A 212 -15.48 13.03 14.64
C ASP A 212 -15.46 14.01 15.85
N SER A 213 -14.52 13.81 16.80
CA SER A 213 -14.31 14.74 17.92
C SER A 213 -13.49 15.98 17.55
N ILE A 214 -12.78 15.96 16.42
CA ILE A 214 -11.96 17.09 15.96
C ILE A 214 -12.86 18.18 15.41
N ARG A 215 -12.71 19.42 15.88
CA ARG A 215 -13.52 20.56 15.45
C ARG A 215 -12.79 21.50 14.50
N THR A 216 -11.46 21.59 14.67
CA THR A 216 -10.64 22.54 13.91
C THR A 216 -9.36 21.87 13.45
N VAL A 217 -8.97 22.16 12.24
CA VAL A 217 -7.73 21.70 11.60
C VAL A 217 -7.05 22.88 10.93
N MET A 218 -5.79 22.72 10.53
CA MET A 218 -5.07 23.71 9.76
C MET A 218 -5.05 23.30 8.29
N ARG A 219 -5.49 24.18 7.42
CA ARG A 219 -5.43 24.02 5.97
C ARG A 219 -4.61 25.16 5.40
N ASN A 220 -3.49 24.88 4.77
CA ASN A 220 -2.54 25.90 4.29
C ASN A 220 -2.15 26.93 5.36
N ASN A 221 -1.92 26.49 6.60
CA ASN A 221 -1.61 27.27 7.79
C ASN A 221 -2.76 28.20 8.27
N VAL A 222 -3.99 28.04 7.77
CA VAL A 222 -5.18 28.74 8.22
C VAL A 222 -6.06 27.81 9.04
N PRO A 223 -6.53 28.20 10.24
CA PRO A 223 -7.49 27.40 10.99
C PRO A 223 -8.83 27.34 10.24
N VAL A 224 -9.32 26.13 9.99
CA VAL A 224 -10.62 25.88 9.35
C VAL A 224 -11.43 24.88 10.14
N PRO A 225 -12.78 24.94 10.10
CA PRO A 225 -13.62 23.88 10.66
C PRO A 225 -13.29 22.53 10.02
N PHE A 226 -13.27 21.47 10.83
CA PHE A 226 -13.24 20.10 10.32
C PHE A 226 -14.67 19.63 10.10
N ASP A 227 -15.30 20.20 9.07
CA ASP A 227 -16.68 19.96 8.67
C ASP A 227 -16.85 18.63 7.89
N ALA A 228 -18.08 18.35 7.48
CA ALA A 228 -18.40 17.15 6.71
C ALA A 228 -17.57 17.05 5.43
N LYS A 229 -17.40 18.15 4.68
CA LYS A 229 -16.62 18.19 3.44
C LYS A 229 -15.17 17.79 3.65
N ASN A 230 -14.51 18.35 4.67
CA ASN A 230 -13.14 18.00 5.00
C ASN A 230 -13.03 16.57 5.55
N ARG A 231 -14.08 16.10 6.29
CA ARG A 231 -14.13 14.77 6.89
C ARG A 231 -14.32 13.65 5.86
N GLU A 232 -15.09 13.88 4.81
CA GLU A 232 -15.36 12.93 3.71
C GLU A 232 -14.09 12.51 2.94
N MET A 233 -13.05 13.31 2.97
CA MET A 233 -11.75 12.95 2.41
C MET A 233 -11.12 11.74 3.11
N PHE A 234 -11.52 11.44 4.36
CA PHE A 234 -10.90 10.40 5.19
C PHE A 234 -11.77 9.15 5.22
N LEU A 235 -11.25 8.07 4.61
CA LEU A 235 -11.89 6.76 4.53
C LEU A 235 -11.33 5.85 5.63
N PHE A 236 -12.19 5.00 6.21
CA PHE A 236 -11.81 4.08 7.27
C PHE A 236 -12.25 2.67 6.89
N ARG A 237 -11.31 1.74 6.89
CA ARG A 237 -11.55 0.34 6.54
C ARG A 237 -10.79 -0.57 7.49
N THR A 238 -11.29 -1.77 7.74
CA THR A 238 -10.46 -2.83 8.27
C THR A 238 -9.77 -3.59 7.15
N LEU A 239 -8.70 -4.32 7.47
CA LEU A 239 -8.08 -5.19 6.50
C LEU A 239 -9.04 -6.29 6.01
N ASP A 240 -9.87 -6.81 6.91
CA ASP A 240 -10.88 -7.84 6.57
C ASP A 240 -11.94 -7.29 5.63
N GLU A 241 -12.40 -6.05 5.80
CA GLU A 241 -13.26 -5.37 4.83
C GLU A 241 -12.59 -5.25 3.46
N LEU A 242 -11.30 -4.90 3.42
CA LEU A 242 -10.57 -4.82 2.15
C LEU A 242 -10.37 -6.19 1.50
N GLU A 243 -10.10 -7.24 2.28
CA GLU A 243 -9.89 -8.59 1.73
C GLU A 243 -11.21 -9.25 1.29
N ASN A 244 -12.36 -8.94 1.91
CA ASN A 244 -13.62 -9.64 1.72
C ASN A 244 -14.71 -8.86 0.96
N SER A 245 -14.61 -7.51 0.83
CA SER A 245 -15.60 -6.75 0.07
C SER A 245 -15.47 -7.02 -1.43
N VAL A 246 -16.58 -7.20 -2.09
CA VAL A 246 -16.68 -7.22 -3.57
C VAL A 246 -16.42 -5.81 -4.07
N SER A 247 -15.60 -5.64 -5.11
CA SER A 247 -15.13 -4.38 -5.73
C SER A 247 -15.96 -3.14 -5.43
N ASP A 248 -15.38 -2.17 -4.71
CA ASP A 248 -15.99 -0.86 -4.43
C ASP A 248 -16.19 -0.06 -5.74
N LYS A 249 -17.38 -0.17 -6.34
CA LYS A 249 -17.76 0.65 -7.52
C LYS A 249 -18.14 2.10 -7.17
N GLN A 250 -17.95 2.56 -5.93
CA GLN A 250 -18.51 3.83 -5.44
C GLN A 250 -17.50 4.76 -4.76
N VAL A 251 -16.39 5.09 -5.41
CA VAL A 251 -15.64 6.31 -5.08
C VAL A 251 -15.45 7.10 -6.39
N SER A 252 -16.47 7.86 -6.76
CA SER A 252 -16.36 8.78 -7.91
C SER A 252 -15.81 10.13 -7.40
N PRO A 253 -14.88 10.76 -8.12
CA PRO A 253 -14.50 12.14 -7.81
C PRO A 253 -15.71 13.06 -8.03
N SER A 254 -16.06 13.86 -7.02
CA SER A 254 -17.05 14.91 -7.17
C SER A 254 -16.52 15.92 -8.19
N SER A 255 -17.18 16.03 -9.34
CA SER A 255 -16.90 17.03 -10.36
C SER A 255 -17.34 18.40 -9.85
N SER A 256 -16.41 19.19 -9.34
CA SER A 256 -16.59 20.64 -9.21
C SER A 256 -16.29 21.28 -10.57
N ALA A 257 -17.28 21.25 -11.46
CA ALA A 257 -17.32 22.12 -12.63
C ALA A 257 -18.41 23.13 -12.40
N ASP A 258 -18.08 24.24 -11.76
CA ASP A 258 -18.87 25.46 -11.85
C ASP A 258 -18.71 26.02 -13.27
N GLY A 259 -19.70 25.75 -14.10
CA GLY A 259 -19.90 26.43 -15.37
C GLY A 259 -20.47 27.81 -15.11
N ASP A 260 -19.67 28.83 -15.26
CA ASP A 260 -20.06 30.20 -15.40
C ASP A 260 -20.78 30.37 -16.77
N ASP A 261 -22.09 30.37 -16.76
CA ASP A 261 -22.93 30.63 -17.94
C ASP A 261 -23.29 32.14 -17.98
N GLY A 262 -22.37 32.93 -18.55
CA GLY A 262 -22.54 34.31 -18.87
C GLY A 262 -23.60 34.51 -19.95
N ARG A 263 -24.86 34.82 -19.56
CA ARG A 263 -25.88 35.33 -20.47
C ARG A 263 -25.69 36.84 -20.64
N GLU A 264 -25.11 37.25 -21.74
CA GLU A 264 -25.32 38.59 -22.30
C GLU A 264 -26.72 38.66 -22.88
N SER A 265 -27.55 39.56 -22.32
CA SER A 265 -28.79 40.01 -22.92
C SER A 265 -28.57 41.34 -23.61
N HIS A 266 -28.65 41.32 -24.93
CA HIS A 266 -28.86 42.53 -25.70
C HIS A 266 -30.32 43.01 -25.61
N VAL A 267 -30.51 44.28 -25.23
CA VAL A 267 -31.40 45.26 -25.87
C VAL A 267 -30.76 46.62 -25.77
#